data_6c210357d4214292fa1fe4e4bb3235db
#
_entry.id   6c210357d4214292fa1fe4e4bb3235db
#
_cell.length_a   1.000
_cell.length_b   1.000
_cell.length_c   1.000
_cell.angle_alpha   90.00
_cell.angle_beta   90.00
_cell.angle_gamma   90.00
#
_symmetry.space_group_name_H-M   'P 1'
#
loop_
_entity.id
_entity.type
_entity.pdbx_description
1 polymer ?
#
loop_
_entity_poly.entity_id
_entity_poly.type
_entity_poly.pdbx_seq_one_letter_code
_entity_poly.pdbx_strand_id
1 'polypeptide(L)'
;MSSAPLSDARATNPDRRPVAVVTGGTRGIGLAIARDLAPTHHLVIGGRSADSVAHVVASLSSAEGFVADLADCSPGGSLATALDSIVRHLPRVDVLVHSAGVLRNGTVADSPVQDWADSMTVNVVAVAAVTRALLPALRAAHGLVVTINSGSGLTATPASGAYCASKFALRAFSDSLRQEEREHGVRVTSLHPGRVDTDMQHELVEFEGAEYDADSYLDVDSVVRAARLAIDAGPDASVDMVSVRPRGWRPSTG
;
A
#
# COMPACT_ATOMS: atom_id res chain seq x y z
N MET A 1 -19.32 -16.18 -39.00
CA MET A 1 -19.63 -15.36 -37.84
C MET A 1 -18.40 -14.51 -37.57
N SER A 2 -18.47 -13.25 -37.97
CA SER A 2 -17.35 -12.30 -37.90
C SER A 2 -17.21 -11.79 -36.49
N SER A 3 -16.10 -12.09 -35.81
CA SER A 3 -15.74 -11.49 -34.53
C SER A 3 -15.26 -10.04 -34.79
N ALA A 4 -16.08 -9.08 -34.40
CA ALA A 4 -15.64 -7.70 -34.37
C ALA A 4 -14.47 -7.57 -33.37
N PRO A 5 -13.41 -6.82 -33.70
CA PRO A 5 -12.34 -6.55 -32.75
C PRO A 5 -12.90 -5.72 -31.60
N LEU A 6 -12.60 -6.13 -30.36
CA LEU A 6 -12.82 -5.32 -29.16
C LEU A 6 -12.09 -3.99 -29.37
N SER A 7 -12.84 -2.94 -29.68
CA SER A 7 -12.31 -1.60 -29.82
C SER A 7 -11.68 -1.19 -28.50
N ASP A 8 -10.43 -0.83 -28.57
CA ASP A 8 -9.59 -0.29 -27.49
C ASP A 8 -10.29 0.96 -26.91
N ALA A 9 -11.07 0.76 -25.85
CA ALA A 9 -11.77 1.85 -25.13
C ALA A 9 -10.80 2.71 -24.30
N ARG A 10 -9.50 2.66 -24.59
CA ARG A 10 -8.47 3.57 -24.13
C ARG A 10 -8.43 4.85 -24.99
N ALA A 11 -9.59 5.45 -25.25
CA ALA A 11 -9.64 6.85 -25.67
C ALA A 11 -9.20 7.71 -24.47
N THR A 12 -7.92 7.60 -24.12
CA THR A 12 -7.27 8.50 -23.17
C THR A 12 -7.19 9.86 -23.84
N ASN A 13 -7.84 10.86 -23.25
CA ASN A 13 -7.46 12.23 -23.52
C ASN A 13 -5.94 12.30 -23.21
N PRO A 14 -5.04 12.52 -24.21
CA PRO A 14 -3.60 12.47 -24.02
C PRO A 14 -3.10 13.53 -23.02
N ASP A 15 -3.93 14.51 -22.67
CA ASP A 15 -3.60 15.56 -21.71
C ASP A 15 -3.89 15.17 -20.24
N ARG A 16 -4.46 13.99 -19.97
CA ARG A 16 -4.84 13.59 -18.63
C ARG A 16 -3.95 12.46 -18.11
N ARG A 17 -3.02 12.81 -17.19
CA ARG A 17 -2.16 11.83 -16.52
C ARG A 17 -3.00 10.77 -15.79
N PRO A 18 -2.58 9.49 -15.76
CA PRO A 18 -3.16 8.48 -14.87
C PRO A 18 -3.08 8.96 -13.41
N VAL A 19 -4.04 8.55 -12.60
CA VAL A 19 -4.13 8.94 -11.19
C VAL A 19 -3.59 7.82 -10.29
N ALA A 20 -2.66 8.16 -9.39
CA ALA A 20 -2.18 7.23 -8.38
C ALA A 20 -2.45 7.77 -6.97
N VAL A 21 -3.21 7.01 -6.17
CA VAL A 21 -3.49 7.31 -4.77
C VAL A 21 -2.53 6.51 -3.90
N VAL A 22 -1.82 7.16 -2.96
CA VAL A 22 -0.84 6.51 -2.08
C VAL A 22 -1.15 6.83 -0.62
N THR A 23 -1.66 5.86 0.14
CA THR A 23 -1.77 5.99 1.58
C THR A 23 -0.40 5.80 2.24
N GLY A 24 -0.08 6.59 3.28
CA GLY A 24 1.28 6.57 3.86
C GLY A 24 2.34 7.09 2.89
N GLY A 25 1.97 7.99 1.98
CA GLY A 25 2.85 8.53 0.94
C GLY A 25 3.83 9.61 1.41
N THR A 26 3.91 9.88 2.72
CA THR A 26 4.75 10.96 3.25
C THR A 26 6.15 10.52 3.69
N ARG A 27 6.43 9.22 3.78
CA ARG A 27 7.74 8.66 4.14
C ARG A 27 7.93 7.23 3.63
N GLY A 28 9.15 6.72 3.79
CA GLY A 28 9.50 5.32 3.52
C GLY A 28 9.08 4.82 2.12
N ILE A 29 8.57 3.61 2.05
CA ILE A 29 8.19 2.93 0.80
C ILE A 29 7.12 3.72 0.03
N GLY A 30 6.10 4.26 0.72
CA GLY A 30 5.03 5.01 0.08
C GLY A 30 5.52 6.28 -0.62
N LEU A 31 6.42 7.04 0.03
CA LEU A 31 7.03 8.23 -0.56
C LEU A 31 7.92 7.88 -1.76
N ALA A 32 8.69 6.80 -1.66
CA ALA A 32 9.56 6.37 -2.75
C ALA A 32 8.74 5.95 -3.98
N ILE A 33 7.65 5.18 -3.80
CA ILE A 33 6.73 4.84 -4.89
C ILE A 33 6.07 6.11 -5.47
N ALA A 34 5.64 7.05 -4.61
CA ALA A 34 5.04 8.29 -5.08
C ALA A 34 6.02 9.11 -5.94
N ARG A 35 7.28 9.25 -5.51
CA ARG A 35 8.33 9.94 -6.30
C ARG A 35 8.62 9.25 -7.62
N ASP A 36 8.65 7.94 -7.63
CA ASP A 36 8.88 7.14 -8.83
C ASP A 36 7.73 7.26 -9.85
N LEU A 37 6.48 7.39 -9.37
CA LEU A 37 5.30 7.60 -10.20
C LEU A 37 5.11 9.06 -10.67
N ALA A 38 5.67 10.04 -9.96
CA ALA A 38 5.44 11.47 -10.21
C ALA A 38 5.73 11.96 -11.64
N PRO A 39 6.69 11.42 -12.41
CA PRO A 39 6.90 11.82 -13.79
C PRO A 39 5.73 11.48 -14.71
N THR A 40 4.97 10.43 -14.41
CA THR A 40 3.93 9.87 -15.30
C THR A 40 2.50 9.97 -14.76
N HIS A 41 2.31 10.15 -13.45
CA HIS A 41 1.00 10.14 -12.80
C HIS A 41 0.69 11.48 -12.13
N HIS A 42 -0.61 11.75 -11.97
CA HIS A 42 -1.09 12.68 -10.96
C HIS A 42 -1.21 11.94 -9.62
N LEU A 43 -0.58 12.48 -8.57
CA LEU A 43 -0.47 11.83 -7.27
C LEU A 43 -1.51 12.36 -6.28
N VAL A 44 -2.13 11.47 -5.52
CA VAL A 44 -2.99 11.81 -4.36
C VAL A 44 -2.33 11.22 -3.12
N ILE A 45 -1.70 12.07 -2.33
CA ILE A 45 -0.84 11.67 -1.20
C ILE A 45 -1.62 11.70 0.10
N GLY A 46 -1.77 10.53 0.72
CA GLY A 46 -2.38 10.37 2.04
C GLY A 46 -1.37 10.33 3.19
N GLY A 47 -1.63 11.08 4.25
CA GLY A 47 -0.82 11.10 5.46
C GLY A 47 -1.58 11.58 6.69
N ARG A 48 -0.99 11.44 7.90
CA ARG A 48 -1.61 11.87 9.16
C ARG A 48 -1.35 13.35 9.49
N SER A 49 -0.22 13.88 9.05
CA SER A 49 0.21 15.26 9.34
C SER A 49 -0.03 16.15 8.12
N ALA A 50 -0.76 17.25 8.30
CA ALA A 50 -1.00 18.24 7.28
C ALA A 50 0.30 18.81 6.71
N ASP A 51 1.27 19.12 7.59
CA ASP A 51 2.57 19.68 7.20
C ASP A 51 3.37 18.69 6.33
N SER A 52 3.39 17.41 6.74
CA SER A 52 4.11 16.38 5.98
C SER A 52 3.46 16.13 4.61
N VAL A 53 2.13 16.13 4.54
CA VAL A 53 1.41 16.00 3.27
C VAL A 53 1.68 17.20 2.38
N ALA A 54 1.55 18.44 2.91
CA ALA A 54 1.81 19.66 2.15
C ALA A 54 3.25 19.73 1.63
N HIS A 55 4.24 19.35 2.46
CA HIS A 55 5.65 19.31 2.07
C HIS A 55 5.89 18.36 0.89
N VAL A 56 5.33 17.14 0.94
CA VAL A 56 5.50 16.16 -0.14
C VAL A 56 4.78 16.62 -1.40
N VAL A 57 3.54 17.08 -1.29
CA VAL A 57 2.76 17.60 -2.43
C VAL A 57 3.54 18.73 -3.14
N ALA A 58 4.10 19.68 -2.40
CA ALA A 58 4.89 20.77 -2.96
C ALA A 58 6.18 20.31 -3.67
N SER A 59 6.69 19.13 -3.34
CA SER A 59 7.90 18.56 -3.95
C SER A 59 7.64 17.77 -5.25
N LEU A 60 6.36 17.51 -5.58
CA LEU A 60 5.97 16.69 -6.73
C LEU A 60 5.38 17.56 -7.85
N SER A 61 5.61 17.16 -9.10
CA SER A 61 5.24 17.96 -10.29
C SER A 61 3.71 18.05 -10.51
N SER A 62 2.95 17.06 -10.05
CA SER A 62 1.50 16.99 -10.20
C SER A 62 0.93 16.18 -9.03
N ALA A 63 0.54 16.86 -7.97
CA ALA A 63 0.05 16.19 -6.77
C ALA A 63 -0.96 17.03 -6.01
N GLU A 64 -1.84 16.33 -5.33
CA GLU A 64 -2.70 16.83 -4.26
C GLU A 64 -2.60 15.91 -3.04
N GLY A 65 -3.18 16.30 -1.92
CA GLY A 65 -3.06 15.51 -0.72
C GLY A 65 -4.33 15.45 0.11
N PHE A 66 -4.40 14.44 0.96
CA PHE A 66 -5.42 14.36 1.98
C PHE A 66 -4.82 13.99 3.34
N VAL A 67 -5.43 14.50 4.38
CA VAL A 67 -5.03 14.23 5.77
C VAL A 67 -6.06 13.30 6.38
N ALA A 68 -5.61 12.13 6.86
CA ALA A 68 -6.48 11.18 7.54
C ALA A 68 -5.69 10.41 8.61
N ASP A 69 -6.27 10.25 9.78
CA ASP A 69 -5.85 9.23 10.72
C ASP A 69 -6.54 7.90 10.37
N LEU A 70 -5.75 6.95 9.88
CA LEU A 70 -6.24 5.62 9.52
C LEU A 70 -6.64 4.76 10.74
N ALA A 71 -6.30 5.19 11.95
CA ALA A 71 -6.79 4.55 13.17
C ALA A 71 -8.23 4.99 13.51
N ASP A 72 -8.69 6.13 12.99
CA ASP A 72 -10.06 6.62 13.18
C ASP A 72 -10.95 6.21 11.99
N CYS A 73 -11.38 4.96 12.01
CA CYS A 73 -12.33 4.39 11.04
C CYS A 73 -13.80 4.56 11.46
N SER A 74 -14.09 5.38 12.46
CA SER A 74 -15.46 5.63 12.94
C SER A 74 -16.32 6.33 11.89
N PRO A 75 -17.66 6.14 11.90
CA PRO A 75 -18.56 6.92 11.05
C PRO A 75 -18.41 8.43 11.32
N GLY A 76 -18.09 9.22 10.28
CA GLY A 76 -17.81 10.65 10.41
C GLY A 76 -16.44 10.99 11.01
N GLY A 77 -15.61 10.00 11.30
CA GLY A 77 -14.24 10.18 11.76
C GLY A 77 -13.30 10.72 10.70
N SER A 78 -12.03 10.83 11.06
CA SER A 78 -10.99 11.42 10.21
C SER A 78 -10.89 10.76 8.83
N LEU A 79 -10.86 9.42 8.80
CA LEU A 79 -10.78 8.67 7.54
C LEU A 79 -12.05 8.85 6.69
N ALA A 80 -13.24 8.74 7.27
CA ALA A 80 -14.50 8.89 6.54
C ALA A 80 -14.61 10.28 5.90
N THR A 81 -14.30 11.34 6.65
CA THR A 81 -14.30 12.72 6.16
C THR A 81 -13.33 12.94 4.99
N ALA A 82 -12.13 12.39 5.11
CA ALA A 82 -11.12 12.48 4.05
C ALA A 82 -11.58 11.74 2.78
N LEU A 83 -12.12 10.53 2.92
CA LEU A 83 -12.62 9.73 1.80
C LEU A 83 -13.78 10.41 1.08
N ASP A 84 -14.74 10.98 1.81
CA ASP A 84 -15.84 11.75 1.22
C ASP A 84 -15.35 12.94 0.40
N SER A 85 -14.25 13.57 0.80
CA SER A 85 -13.63 14.63 0.02
C SER A 85 -13.00 14.12 -1.27
N ILE A 86 -12.21 13.03 -1.20
CA ILE A 86 -11.45 12.51 -2.35
C ILE A 86 -12.39 11.92 -3.40
N VAL A 87 -13.35 11.11 -2.99
CA VAL A 87 -14.27 10.41 -3.91
C VAL A 87 -15.07 11.38 -4.79
N ARG A 88 -15.39 12.57 -4.26
CA ARG A 88 -16.18 13.56 -5.03
C ARG A 88 -15.48 14.08 -6.28
N HIS A 89 -14.16 14.10 -6.35
CA HIS A 89 -13.44 14.69 -7.48
C HIS A 89 -12.50 13.72 -8.20
N LEU A 90 -12.40 12.47 -7.74
CA LEU A 90 -11.63 11.44 -8.43
C LEU A 90 -12.55 10.47 -9.20
N PRO A 91 -12.87 10.77 -10.47
CA PRO A 91 -13.74 9.91 -11.28
C PRO A 91 -13.05 8.62 -11.71
N ARG A 92 -11.71 8.57 -11.63
CA ARG A 92 -10.90 7.38 -11.95
C ARG A 92 -9.66 7.31 -11.07
N VAL A 93 -9.23 6.10 -10.77
CA VAL A 93 -7.96 5.78 -10.08
C VAL A 93 -7.29 4.64 -10.82
N ASP A 94 -6.10 4.91 -11.36
CA ASP A 94 -5.36 3.92 -12.14
C ASP A 94 -4.50 3.03 -11.24
N VAL A 95 -3.96 3.60 -10.14
CA VAL A 95 -3.17 2.86 -9.15
C VAL A 95 -3.56 3.31 -7.74
N LEU A 96 -3.89 2.35 -6.87
CA LEU A 96 -4.07 2.58 -5.44
C LEU A 96 -2.99 1.81 -4.68
N VAL A 97 -2.11 2.53 -3.98
CA VAL A 97 -1.04 1.94 -3.16
C VAL A 97 -1.38 2.08 -1.68
N HIS A 98 -1.62 0.97 -1.03
CA HIS A 98 -1.73 0.89 0.42
C HIS A 98 -0.36 0.68 1.04
N SER A 99 0.31 1.79 1.42
CA SER A 99 1.63 1.75 2.06
C SER A 99 1.61 2.19 3.52
N ALA A 100 0.52 2.77 3.99
CA ALA A 100 0.36 3.05 5.42
C ALA A 100 0.28 1.75 6.23
N GLY A 101 0.94 1.73 7.37
CA GLY A 101 0.89 0.61 8.28
C GLY A 101 1.55 0.94 9.61
N VAL A 102 1.26 0.13 10.62
CA VAL A 102 1.87 0.19 11.94
C VAL A 102 2.50 -1.15 12.27
N LEU A 103 3.61 -1.11 12.98
CA LEU A 103 4.29 -2.26 13.56
C LEU A 103 4.14 -2.19 15.08
N ARG A 104 3.60 -3.26 15.66
CA ARG A 104 3.51 -3.45 17.10
C ARG A 104 4.25 -4.72 17.47
N ASN A 105 5.29 -4.60 18.26
CA ASN A 105 6.11 -5.71 18.72
C ASN A 105 5.81 -6.02 20.18
N GLY A 106 5.90 -7.28 20.53
CA GLY A 106 5.68 -7.79 21.89
C GLY A 106 5.26 -9.25 21.85
N THR A 107 5.55 -9.98 22.94
CA THR A 107 5.05 -11.35 23.11
C THR A 107 3.53 -11.32 23.31
N VAL A 108 2.85 -12.45 23.11
CA VAL A 108 1.41 -12.55 23.38
C VAL A 108 1.08 -12.25 24.84
N ALA A 109 2.00 -12.59 25.75
CA ALA A 109 1.81 -12.36 27.18
C ALA A 109 1.88 -10.88 27.57
N ASP A 110 2.73 -10.10 26.89
CA ASP A 110 3.06 -8.73 27.28
C ASP A 110 2.38 -7.68 26.39
N SER A 111 1.88 -8.07 25.19
CA SER A 111 1.25 -7.13 24.27
C SER A 111 -0.12 -6.68 24.77
N PRO A 112 -0.33 -5.36 24.97
CA PRO A 112 -1.66 -4.84 25.26
C PRO A 112 -2.66 -5.23 24.16
N VAL A 113 -3.92 -5.44 24.53
CA VAL A 113 -5.02 -5.69 23.56
C VAL A 113 -5.13 -4.55 22.54
N GLN A 114 -4.77 -3.32 22.95
CA GLN A 114 -4.76 -2.14 22.06
C GLN A 114 -3.79 -2.30 20.89
N ASP A 115 -2.63 -2.91 21.09
CA ASP A 115 -1.66 -3.14 20.00
C ASP A 115 -2.21 -4.08 18.91
N TRP A 116 -3.02 -5.06 19.33
CA TRP A 116 -3.76 -5.93 18.41
C TRP A 116 -4.84 -5.16 17.65
N ALA A 117 -5.62 -4.35 18.38
CA ALA A 117 -6.66 -3.52 17.79
C ALA A 117 -6.07 -2.50 16.80
N ASP A 118 -5.01 -1.80 17.17
CA ASP A 118 -4.30 -0.83 16.31
C ASP A 118 -3.78 -1.51 15.04
N SER A 119 -3.11 -2.66 15.17
CA SER A 119 -2.57 -3.40 14.04
C SER A 119 -3.67 -3.82 13.07
N MET A 120 -4.79 -4.34 13.57
CA MET A 120 -5.93 -4.72 12.73
C MET A 120 -6.61 -3.50 12.11
N THR A 121 -6.81 -2.44 12.88
CA THR A 121 -7.50 -1.24 12.40
C THR A 121 -6.72 -0.58 11.26
N VAL A 122 -5.44 -0.30 11.46
CA VAL A 122 -4.64 0.42 10.46
C VAL A 122 -4.27 -0.48 9.27
N ASN A 123 -3.79 -1.70 9.54
CA ASN A 123 -3.26 -2.56 8.50
C ASN A 123 -4.32 -3.32 7.69
N VAL A 124 -5.59 -3.36 8.16
CA VAL A 124 -6.66 -4.15 7.51
C VAL A 124 -7.93 -3.33 7.33
N VAL A 125 -8.53 -2.83 8.42
CA VAL A 125 -9.85 -2.17 8.35
C VAL A 125 -9.77 -0.88 7.53
N ALA A 126 -8.76 -0.05 7.77
CA ALA A 126 -8.54 1.17 7.00
C ALA A 126 -8.27 0.87 5.52
N VAL A 127 -7.48 -0.17 5.22
CA VAL A 127 -7.23 -0.62 3.84
C VAL A 127 -8.55 -1.01 3.15
N ALA A 128 -9.39 -1.78 3.82
CA ALA A 128 -10.70 -2.15 3.30
C ALA A 128 -11.61 -0.92 3.09
N ALA A 129 -11.62 0.02 4.05
CA ALA A 129 -12.43 1.24 3.95
C ALA A 129 -12.01 2.13 2.77
N VAL A 130 -10.70 2.39 2.62
CA VAL A 130 -10.14 3.17 1.50
C VAL A 130 -10.42 2.48 0.17
N THR A 131 -10.17 1.18 0.08
CA THR A 131 -10.44 0.40 -1.14
C THR A 131 -11.92 0.50 -1.51
N ARG A 132 -12.82 0.23 -0.58
CA ARG A 132 -14.27 0.30 -0.82
C ARG A 132 -14.70 1.66 -1.35
N ALA A 133 -14.19 2.73 -0.77
CA ALA A 133 -14.53 4.09 -1.17
C ALA A 133 -14.06 4.42 -2.60
N LEU A 134 -12.87 3.95 -2.99
CA LEU A 134 -12.27 4.20 -4.30
C LEU A 134 -12.60 3.13 -5.35
N LEU A 135 -13.31 2.06 -4.98
CA LEU A 135 -13.61 0.95 -5.88
C LEU A 135 -14.35 1.37 -7.17
N PRO A 136 -15.35 2.29 -7.12
CA PRO A 136 -15.98 2.77 -8.36
C PRO A 136 -14.98 3.44 -9.32
N ALA A 137 -14.05 4.24 -8.79
CA ALA A 137 -13.03 4.92 -9.58
C ALA A 137 -11.95 3.95 -10.10
N LEU A 138 -11.60 2.92 -9.33
CA LEU A 138 -10.71 1.82 -9.75
C LEU A 138 -11.35 1.01 -10.90
N ARG A 139 -12.62 0.66 -10.80
CA ARG A 139 -13.36 -0.04 -11.86
C ARG A 139 -13.43 0.79 -13.13
N ALA A 140 -13.68 2.11 -13.02
CA ALA A 140 -13.72 3.01 -14.17
C ALA A 140 -12.38 3.11 -14.92
N ALA A 141 -11.26 2.82 -14.24
CA ALA A 141 -9.92 2.83 -14.83
C ALA A 141 -9.41 1.43 -15.23
N HIS A 142 -10.09 0.34 -14.85
CA HIS A 142 -9.52 -1.02 -14.81
C HIS A 142 -8.18 -1.02 -14.06
N GLY A 143 -8.17 -0.37 -12.90
CA GLY A 143 -6.99 0.02 -12.16
C GLY A 143 -6.28 -1.12 -11.46
N LEU A 144 -5.27 -0.75 -10.68
CA LEU A 144 -4.46 -1.68 -9.88
C LEU A 144 -4.48 -1.27 -8.41
N VAL A 145 -4.73 -2.22 -7.52
CA VAL A 145 -4.50 -2.07 -6.08
C VAL A 145 -3.19 -2.77 -5.72
N VAL A 146 -2.26 -2.05 -5.09
CA VAL A 146 -1.02 -2.59 -4.53
C VAL A 146 -1.07 -2.49 -3.02
N THR A 147 -1.03 -3.62 -2.32
CA THR A 147 -0.91 -3.65 -0.86
C THR A 147 0.54 -3.88 -0.46
N ILE A 148 1.15 -2.94 0.27
CA ILE A 148 2.46 -3.15 0.89
C ILE A 148 2.26 -4.01 2.12
N ASN A 149 2.40 -5.29 1.91
CA ASN A 149 2.30 -6.32 2.94
C ASN A 149 3.66 -6.47 3.67
N SER A 150 4.09 -7.66 3.99
CA SER A 150 5.36 -8.00 4.65
C SER A 150 5.67 -9.49 4.46
N GLY A 151 6.92 -9.87 4.68
CA GLY A 151 7.28 -11.24 4.96
C GLY A 151 6.50 -11.84 6.14
N SER A 152 6.14 -11.00 7.10
CA SER A 152 5.29 -11.35 8.24
C SER A 152 3.84 -11.69 7.87
N GLY A 153 3.41 -11.46 6.63
CA GLY A 153 2.14 -11.97 6.10
C GLY A 153 2.25 -13.36 5.45
N LEU A 154 3.46 -13.95 5.44
CA LEU A 154 3.75 -15.30 4.93
C LEU A 154 4.26 -16.23 6.01
N THR A 155 4.98 -15.70 6.99
CA THR A 155 5.57 -16.46 8.10
C THR A 155 5.46 -15.64 9.38
N ALA A 156 4.96 -16.24 10.44
CA ALA A 156 4.90 -15.60 11.74
C ALA A 156 6.23 -15.77 12.50
N THR A 157 6.59 -14.75 13.29
CA THR A 157 7.78 -14.73 14.12
C THR A 157 7.42 -14.45 15.58
N PRO A 158 8.19 -14.93 16.55
CA PRO A 158 8.02 -14.57 17.97
C PRO A 158 8.05 -13.05 18.17
N ALA A 159 7.40 -12.58 19.21
CA ALA A 159 7.31 -11.16 19.62
C ALA A 159 6.77 -10.20 18.52
N SER A 160 6.02 -10.74 17.55
CA SER A 160 5.38 -9.94 16.47
C SER A 160 3.96 -10.42 16.17
N GLY A 161 3.28 -11.03 17.14
CA GLY A 161 2.00 -11.70 16.94
C GLY A 161 0.92 -10.80 16.35
N ALA A 162 0.71 -9.61 16.92
CA ALA A 162 -0.28 -8.64 16.45
C ALA A 162 0.00 -8.18 15.01
N TYR A 163 1.25 -7.85 14.71
CA TYR A 163 1.66 -7.45 13.38
C TYR A 163 1.51 -8.58 12.37
N CYS A 164 2.04 -9.78 12.66
CA CYS A 164 1.91 -10.95 11.80
C CYS A 164 0.43 -11.26 11.49
N ALA A 165 -0.42 -11.31 12.52
CA ALA A 165 -1.86 -11.56 12.33
C ALA A 165 -2.49 -10.55 11.37
N SER A 166 -2.18 -9.26 11.53
CA SER A 166 -2.70 -8.20 10.65
C SER A 166 -2.20 -8.36 9.20
N LYS A 167 -0.94 -8.75 9.00
CA LYS A 167 -0.35 -8.94 7.66
C LYS A 167 -0.85 -10.22 6.97
N PHE A 168 -1.12 -11.30 7.72
CA PHE A 168 -1.85 -12.47 7.19
C PHE A 168 -3.29 -12.08 6.80
N ALA A 169 -3.99 -11.31 7.63
CA ALA A 169 -5.33 -10.81 7.30
C ALA A 169 -5.31 -9.90 6.06
N LEU A 170 -4.32 -9.01 5.93
CA LEU A 170 -4.15 -8.17 4.73
C LEU A 170 -3.89 -9.00 3.46
N ARG A 171 -3.17 -10.10 3.57
CA ARG A 171 -3.01 -11.05 2.45
C ARG A 171 -4.35 -11.67 2.07
N ALA A 172 -5.10 -12.19 3.04
CA ALA A 172 -6.42 -12.77 2.79
C ALA A 172 -7.37 -11.76 2.16
N PHE A 173 -7.38 -10.50 2.63
CA PHE A 173 -8.11 -9.40 2.01
C PHE A 173 -7.70 -9.20 0.53
N SER A 174 -6.40 -9.15 0.24
CA SER A 174 -5.90 -8.95 -1.12
C SER A 174 -6.31 -10.11 -2.05
N ASP A 175 -6.26 -11.35 -1.55
CA ASP A 175 -6.62 -12.55 -2.31
C ASP A 175 -8.14 -12.60 -2.59
N SER A 176 -8.98 -12.19 -1.63
CA SER A 176 -10.44 -12.07 -1.81
C SER A 176 -10.79 -10.97 -2.80
N LEU A 177 -10.26 -9.76 -2.59
CA LEU A 177 -10.51 -8.61 -3.47
C LEU A 177 -10.12 -8.91 -4.94
N ARG A 178 -9.01 -9.62 -5.16
CA ARG A 178 -8.57 -10.02 -6.51
C ARG A 178 -9.59 -10.87 -7.21
N GLN A 179 -10.23 -11.79 -6.50
CA GLN A 179 -11.24 -12.67 -7.06
C GLN A 179 -12.56 -11.92 -7.32
N GLU A 180 -12.98 -11.06 -6.38
CA GLU A 180 -14.20 -10.26 -6.49
C GLU A 180 -14.13 -9.26 -7.66
N GLU A 181 -12.97 -8.64 -7.86
CA GLU A 181 -12.81 -7.55 -8.83
C GLU A 181 -12.33 -8.01 -10.23
N ARG A 182 -12.11 -9.30 -10.40
CA ARG A 182 -11.64 -9.87 -11.68
C ARG A 182 -12.55 -9.53 -12.85
N GLU A 183 -13.85 -9.64 -12.66
CA GLU A 183 -14.84 -9.33 -13.71
C GLU A 183 -14.92 -7.85 -14.05
N HIS A 184 -14.49 -6.99 -13.11
CA HIS A 184 -14.41 -5.55 -13.30
C HIS A 184 -13.07 -5.09 -13.91
N GLY A 185 -12.13 -6.01 -14.15
CA GLY A 185 -10.82 -5.71 -14.70
C GLY A 185 -9.86 -5.02 -13.73
N VAL A 186 -10.20 -4.93 -12.43
CA VAL A 186 -9.31 -4.40 -11.40
C VAL A 186 -8.31 -5.47 -10.98
N ARG A 187 -7.03 -5.15 -11.05
CA ARG A 187 -5.93 -6.03 -10.63
C ARG A 187 -5.57 -5.77 -9.18
N VAL A 188 -5.09 -6.79 -8.48
CA VAL A 188 -4.67 -6.66 -7.08
C VAL A 188 -3.35 -7.38 -6.85
N THR A 189 -2.34 -6.65 -6.42
CA THR A 189 -1.01 -7.17 -6.09
C THR A 189 -0.73 -7.07 -4.60
N SER A 190 -0.33 -8.17 -3.99
CA SER A 190 0.20 -8.18 -2.62
C SER A 190 1.73 -8.22 -2.68
N LEU A 191 2.39 -7.13 -2.27
CA LEU A 191 3.84 -7.01 -2.23
C LEU A 191 4.35 -7.34 -0.83
N HIS A 192 5.25 -8.33 -0.74
CA HIS A 192 5.78 -8.86 0.52
C HIS A 192 7.27 -8.58 0.66
N PRO A 193 7.68 -7.37 1.03
CA PRO A 193 9.08 -7.06 1.30
C PRO A 193 9.58 -7.80 2.55
N GLY A 194 10.88 -8.10 2.58
CA GLY A 194 11.59 -8.40 3.80
C GLY A 194 11.85 -7.14 4.62
N ARG A 195 12.94 -7.15 5.38
CA ARG A 195 13.39 -5.95 6.12
C ARG A 195 13.92 -4.91 5.13
N VAL A 196 13.40 -3.68 5.22
CA VAL A 196 13.69 -2.57 4.30
C VAL A 196 14.25 -1.42 5.11
N ASP A 197 15.32 -0.78 4.65
CA ASP A 197 15.91 0.39 5.30
C ASP A 197 14.91 1.56 5.32
N THR A 198 14.25 1.74 6.46
CA THR A 198 13.20 2.73 6.72
C THR A 198 13.13 3.04 8.21
N ASP A 199 12.47 4.15 8.59
CA ASP A 199 12.24 4.50 10.00
C ASP A 199 11.61 3.33 10.80
N MET A 200 10.66 2.61 10.21
CA MET A 200 10.02 1.44 10.84
C MET A 200 11.05 0.32 11.13
N GLN A 201 12.07 0.19 10.28
CA GLN A 201 13.15 -0.78 10.51
C GLN A 201 14.07 -0.34 11.65
N HIS A 202 14.34 0.96 11.79
CA HIS A 202 15.07 1.50 12.94
C HIS A 202 14.32 1.21 14.25
N GLU A 203 13.01 1.49 14.30
CA GLU A 203 12.15 1.19 15.45
C GLU A 203 12.18 -0.32 15.80
N LEU A 204 12.20 -1.20 14.79
CA LEU A 204 12.27 -2.65 15.00
C LEU A 204 13.61 -3.08 15.58
N VAL A 205 14.72 -2.57 15.05
CA VAL A 205 16.08 -2.93 15.52
C VAL A 205 16.30 -2.42 16.94
N GLU A 206 15.80 -1.23 17.28
CA GLU A 206 15.82 -0.70 18.65
C GLU A 206 15.05 -1.64 19.61
N PHE A 207 13.86 -2.10 19.23
CA PHE A 207 13.09 -3.07 20.00
C PHE A 207 13.84 -4.40 20.17
N GLU A 208 14.55 -4.87 19.14
CA GLU A 208 15.38 -6.07 19.18
C GLU A 208 16.66 -5.93 20.02
N GLY A 209 17.01 -4.71 20.42
CA GLY A 209 18.26 -4.40 21.15
C GLY A 209 19.51 -4.67 20.31
N ALA A 210 19.41 -4.63 18.99
CA ALA A 210 20.49 -4.90 18.06
C ALA A 210 21.14 -3.61 17.52
N GLU A 211 22.33 -3.73 16.93
CA GLU A 211 22.97 -2.65 16.20
C GLU A 211 22.36 -2.53 14.78
N TYR A 212 22.11 -1.29 14.33
CA TYR A 212 21.56 -1.05 13.00
C TYR A 212 22.65 -1.18 11.93
N ASP A 213 22.42 -2.04 10.95
CA ASP A 213 23.30 -2.24 9.79
C ASP A 213 22.47 -2.13 8.50
N ALA A 214 22.53 -0.98 7.84
CA ALA A 214 21.76 -0.69 6.63
C ALA A 214 22.04 -1.70 5.50
N ASP A 215 23.27 -2.21 5.38
CA ASP A 215 23.67 -3.18 4.34
C ASP A 215 22.96 -4.54 4.50
N SER A 216 22.42 -4.82 5.68
CA SER A 216 21.64 -6.03 5.97
C SER A 216 20.20 -5.94 5.49
N TYR A 217 19.72 -4.77 5.04
CA TYR A 217 18.34 -4.53 4.65
C TYR A 217 18.19 -4.29 3.16
N LEU A 218 16.95 -4.35 2.67
CA LEU A 218 16.62 -3.91 1.32
C LEU A 218 16.71 -2.38 1.25
N ASP A 219 17.34 -1.89 0.21
CA ASP A 219 17.11 -0.54 -0.25
C ASP A 219 15.63 -0.37 -0.66
N VAL A 220 15.04 0.78 -0.32
CA VAL A 220 13.66 1.13 -0.67
C VAL A 220 13.41 1.03 -2.17
N ASP A 221 14.40 1.38 -3.01
CA ASP A 221 14.31 1.30 -4.47
C ASP A 221 14.10 -0.14 -4.97
N SER A 222 14.55 -1.15 -4.23
CA SER A 222 14.27 -2.55 -4.57
C SER A 222 12.79 -2.88 -4.42
N VAL A 223 12.11 -2.27 -3.45
CA VAL A 223 10.66 -2.40 -3.26
C VAL A 223 9.90 -1.63 -4.33
N VAL A 224 10.39 -0.43 -4.71
CA VAL A 224 9.83 0.37 -5.83
C VAL A 224 9.87 -0.43 -7.13
N ARG A 225 11.04 -1.02 -7.47
CA ARG A 225 11.16 -1.87 -8.68
C ARG A 225 10.21 -3.07 -8.66
N ALA A 226 9.99 -3.66 -7.49
CA ALA A 226 9.04 -4.76 -7.34
C ALA A 226 7.57 -4.28 -7.52
N ALA A 227 7.23 -3.08 -7.05
CA ALA A 227 5.92 -2.46 -7.30
C ALA A 227 5.74 -2.15 -8.80
N ARG A 228 6.78 -1.65 -9.47
CA ARG A 228 6.77 -1.39 -10.92
C ARG A 228 6.46 -2.63 -11.74
N LEU A 229 6.94 -3.80 -11.36
CA LEU A 229 6.60 -5.06 -12.05
C LEU A 229 5.08 -5.23 -12.19
N ALA A 230 4.32 -4.87 -11.17
CA ALA A 230 2.86 -4.96 -11.20
C ALA A 230 2.20 -3.77 -11.90
N ILE A 231 2.73 -2.56 -11.69
CA ILE A 231 2.17 -1.32 -12.27
C ILE A 231 2.34 -1.32 -13.78
N ASP A 232 3.50 -1.73 -14.29
CA ASP A 232 3.85 -1.72 -15.72
C ASP A 232 3.41 -3.01 -16.44
N ALA A 233 2.81 -3.98 -15.74
CA ALA A 233 2.31 -5.21 -16.36
C ALA A 233 1.26 -4.90 -17.43
N GLY A 234 1.35 -5.60 -18.57
CA GLY A 234 0.42 -5.45 -19.68
C GLY A 234 -1.02 -5.81 -19.31
N PRO A 235 -2.00 -5.46 -20.17
CA PRO A 235 -3.42 -5.70 -19.90
C PRO A 235 -3.80 -7.17 -19.85
N ASP A 236 -2.97 -8.04 -20.37
CA ASP A 236 -3.12 -9.50 -20.39
C ASP A 236 -2.53 -10.20 -19.16
N ALA A 237 -1.83 -9.45 -18.29
CA ALA A 237 -1.09 -10.00 -17.15
C ALA A 237 -1.61 -9.46 -15.82
N SER A 238 -1.65 -10.34 -14.82
CA SER A 238 -1.84 -10.00 -13.40
C SER A 238 -0.64 -10.48 -12.60
N VAL A 239 -0.04 -9.58 -11.84
CA VAL A 239 1.01 -9.91 -10.88
C VAL A 239 0.37 -10.02 -9.51
N ASP A 240 0.06 -11.22 -9.06
CA ASP A 240 -0.77 -11.43 -7.88
C ASP A 240 0.00 -11.25 -6.58
N MET A 241 1.26 -11.70 -6.55
CA MET A 241 2.12 -11.61 -5.37
C MET A 241 3.57 -11.43 -5.78
N VAL A 242 4.26 -10.53 -5.09
CA VAL A 242 5.71 -10.34 -5.22
C VAL A 242 6.37 -10.41 -3.86
N SER A 243 7.39 -11.24 -3.72
CA SER A 243 8.20 -11.32 -2.50
C SER A 243 9.63 -10.89 -2.78
N VAL A 244 10.12 -9.90 -2.02
CA VAL A 244 11.48 -9.35 -2.16
C VAL A 244 12.21 -9.48 -0.83
N ARG A 245 13.42 -10.05 -0.85
CA ARG A 245 14.21 -10.30 0.36
C ARG A 245 15.60 -9.69 0.26
N PRO A 246 16.21 -9.28 1.37
CA PRO A 246 17.62 -8.90 1.38
C PRO A 246 18.48 -10.04 0.83
N ARG A 247 19.50 -9.69 0.09
CA ARG A 247 20.48 -10.68 -0.38
C ARG A 247 21.30 -11.17 0.80
N GLY A 248 21.29 -12.47 1.05
CA GLY A 248 22.01 -13.07 2.17
C GLY A 248 21.17 -13.26 3.43
N TRP A 249 19.89 -12.83 3.45
CA TRP A 249 18.95 -13.14 4.53
C TRP A 249 18.88 -14.67 4.72
N ARG A 250 19.11 -15.12 5.95
CA ARG A 250 18.91 -16.52 6.37
C ARG A 250 17.75 -16.51 7.37
N PRO A 251 16.77 -17.45 7.26
CA PRO A 251 15.80 -17.61 8.33
C PRO A 251 16.54 -17.92 9.61
N SER A 252 16.16 -17.28 10.72
CA SER A 252 16.64 -17.70 12.03
C SER A 252 16.20 -19.15 12.24
N THR A 253 17.15 -20.06 12.33
CA THR A 253 16.89 -21.43 12.80
C THR A 253 16.63 -21.32 14.29
N GLY A 254 15.35 -21.32 14.68
CA GLY A 254 14.92 -21.46 16.07
C GLY A 254 15.23 -22.84 16.61
#